data_2921d17638d2accf9c564dfa24317a3b
#
_entry.id   2921d17638d2accf9c564dfa24317a3b
#
_cell.length_a   1.000
_cell.length_b   1.000
_cell.length_c   1.000
_cell.angle_alpha   90.00
_cell.angle_beta   90.00
_cell.angle_gamma   90.00
#
_symmetry.space_group_name_H-M   'P 1'
#
loop_
_entity.id
_entity.type
_entity.pdbx_description
1 polymer ?
#
loop_
_entity_poly.entity_id
_entity_poly.type
_entity_poly.pdbx_seq_one_letter_code
_entity_poly.pdbx_strand_id
1 'polypeptide(L)'
;RAMHRFSNVTNLEFNYNISTSKGKSPFQFDSFTGTDVFSTRLRFAQNSWSFNPINFNYNRVRSRLEQVYWDYSRRSRMDAYRSWEFFIRRDYIPDPVSFEKMDLTKLTPGNLNMRYRMASNLWSFDTSLTYPHEYGRITNTSFNYQATIRPLWAVSASGNYNHLNEKFSPLTIGLVRDLHCWEARAEYNHERKEFWVEFYLKAYPEDTGRFRYGMEDNKLEAKLAAYDQMTQRYDNLSR
;
A
#
# COMPACT_ATOMS: atom_id res chain seq x y z
N ARG A 1 5.71 -26.96 -0.72
CA ARG A 1 5.70 -26.25 -2.01
C ARG A 1 6.21 -27.19 -3.09
N ALA A 2 5.46 -27.35 -4.16
CA ALA A 2 5.87 -28.05 -5.38
C ALA A 2 5.73 -27.10 -6.56
N MET A 3 6.72 -27.12 -7.46
CA MET A 3 6.68 -26.33 -8.69
C MET A 3 7.01 -27.25 -9.86
N HIS A 4 6.17 -27.24 -10.87
CA HIS A 4 6.43 -27.93 -12.12
C HIS A 4 6.62 -26.89 -13.22
N ARG A 5 7.75 -26.99 -13.91
CA ARG A 5 8.10 -26.10 -15.01
C ARG A 5 7.91 -26.83 -16.33
N PHE A 6 6.94 -26.40 -17.11
CA PHE A 6 6.66 -26.97 -18.43
C PHE A 6 7.60 -26.44 -19.51
N SER A 7 8.00 -25.17 -19.37
CA SER A 7 8.92 -24.50 -20.28
C SER A 7 9.61 -23.35 -19.59
N ASN A 8 10.49 -22.64 -20.29
CA ASN A 8 11.11 -21.41 -19.75
C ASN A 8 10.09 -20.28 -19.49
N VAL A 9 8.88 -20.42 -20.01
CA VAL A 9 7.80 -19.40 -19.94
C VAL A 9 6.64 -19.86 -19.08
N THR A 10 6.45 -21.17 -18.90
CA THR A 10 5.25 -21.72 -18.24
C THR A 10 5.62 -22.51 -17.00
N ASN A 11 5.11 -22.06 -15.86
CA ASN A 11 5.27 -22.73 -14.57
C ASN A 11 3.90 -22.99 -13.93
N LEU A 12 3.75 -24.17 -13.37
CA LEU A 12 2.62 -24.50 -12.49
C LEU A 12 3.14 -24.62 -11.07
N GLU A 13 2.60 -23.84 -10.17
CA GLU A 13 3.00 -23.78 -8.79
C GLU A 13 1.88 -24.27 -7.89
N PHE A 14 2.19 -25.25 -7.04
CA PHE A 14 1.33 -25.73 -5.99
C PHE A 14 1.96 -25.38 -4.65
N ASN A 15 1.23 -24.66 -3.82
CA ASN A 15 1.62 -24.38 -2.45
C ASN A 15 0.62 -25.04 -1.52
N TYR A 16 1.14 -25.76 -0.55
CA TYR A 16 0.33 -26.32 0.52
C TYR A 16 0.90 -25.86 1.84
N ASN A 17 0.09 -25.21 2.64
CA ASN A 17 0.46 -24.68 3.93
C ASN A 17 -0.48 -25.17 5.00
N ILE A 18 0.09 -25.85 6.00
CA ILE A 18 -0.62 -26.27 7.20
C ILE A 18 0.01 -25.50 8.37
N SER A 19 -0.81 -24.75 9.07
CA SER A 19 -0.45 -24.18 10.36
C SER A 19 -1.42 -24.71 11.41
N THR A 20 -0.93 -25.47 12.36
CA THR A 20 -1.71 -25.96 13.50
C THR A 20 -1.21 -25.31 14.77
N SER A 21 -2.05 -24.53 15.41
CA SER A 21 -1.79 -24.06 16.77
C SER A 21 -2.37 -25.07 17.76
N LYS A 22 -1.53 -25.60 18.63
CA LYS A 22 -1.95 -26.45 19.76
C LYS A 22 -1.75 -25.64 21.04
N GLY A 23 -2.79 -25.48 21.82
CA GLY A 23 -2.74 -24.81 23.10
C GLY A 23 -4.12 -24.32 23.54
N LYS A 24 -4.26 -24.05 24.83
CA LYS A 24 -5.42 -23.31 25.35
C LYS A 24 -4.95 -21.90 25.65
N SER A 25 -5.56 -20.90 25.00
CA SER A 25 -5.33 -19.53 25.42
C SER A 25 -5.92 -19.29 26.80
N PRO A 26 -5.23 -18.57 27.69
CA PRO A 26 -5.81 -18.10 28.94
C PRO A 26 -6.91 -17.07 28.72
N PHE A 27 -7.03 -16.53 27.49
CA PHE A 27 -8.02 -15.52 27.13
C PHE A 27 -9.15 -16.15 26.30
N GLN A 28 -10.40 -15.95 26.72
CA GLN A 28 -11.59 -16.53 26.07
C GLN A 28 -11.84 -16.01 24.64
N PHE A 29 -11.21 -14.90 24.26
CA PHE A 29 -11.34 -14.29 22.94
C PHE A 29 -10.27 -14.73 21.94
N ASP A 30 -9.26 -15.47 22.36
CA ASP A 30 -8.25 -16.04 21.48
C ASP A 30 -8.74 -17.35 20.87
N SER A 31 -9.20 -17.31 19.65
CA SER A 31 -9.48 -18.53 18.88
C SER A 31 -8.22 -18.96 18.13
N PHE A 32 -7.59 -20.02 18.55
CA PHE A 32 -6.53 -20.68 17.78
C PHE A 32 -7.15 -21.47 16.63
N THR A 33 -7.32 -20.81 15.50
CA THR A 33 -7.76 -21.48 14.26
C THR A 33 -6.54 -21.95 13.49
N GLY A 34 -6.38 -23.26 13.38
CA GLY A 34 -5.41 -23.82 12.45
C GLY A 34 -5.74 -23.41 11.02
N THR A 35 -4.72 -23.21 10.20
CA THR A 35 -4.89 -22.94 8.76
C THR A 35 -4.38 -24.14 7.97
N ASP A 36 -5.21 -24.65 7.07
CA ASP A 36 -4.88 -25.69 6.11
C ASP A 36 -5.31 -25.17 4.74
N VAL A 37 -4.37 -24.53 4.04
CA VAL A 37 -4.64 -23.82 2.76
C VAL A 37 -3.86 -24.46 1.63
N PHE A 38 -4.59 -24.82 0.59
CA PHE A 38 -4.05 -25.25 -0.68
C PHE A 38 -4.18 -24.10 -1.69
N SER A 39 -3.08 -23.74 -2.32
CA SER A 39 -3.08 -22.72 -3.38
C SER A 39 -2.46 -23.25 -4.67
N THR A 40 -3.04 -22.86 -5.77
CA THR A 40 -2.56 -23.20 -7.11
C THR A 40 -2.43 -21.93 -7.94
N ARG A 41 -1.33 -21.85 -8.66
CA ARG A 41 -1.04 -20.76 -9.59
C ARG A 41 -0.50 -21.33 -10.89
N LEU A 42 -1.17 -21.03 -11.98
CA LEU A 42 -0.62 -21.21 -13.32
C LEU A 42 -0.01 -19.89 -13.76
N ARG A 43 1.26 -19.91 -14.12
CA ARG A 43 2.00 -18.72 -14.49
C ARG A 43 2.67 -18.85 -15.84
N PHE A 44 2.40 -17.89 -16.70
CA PHE A 44 3.15 -17.62 -17.93
C PHE A 44 4.01 -16.38 -17.70
N ALA A 45 5.31 -16.47 -17.90
CA ALA A 45 6.21 -15.35 -17.67
C ALA A 45 7.36 -15.34 -18.67
N GLN A 46 7.68 -14.16 -19.15
CA GLN A 46 8.84 -13.87 -19.97
C GLN A 46 9.47 -12.57 -19.45
N ASN A 47 10.69 -12.25 -19.86
CA ASN A 47 11.54 -11.19 -19.31
C ASN A 47 10.81 -9.90 -18.83
N SER A 48 9.82 -9.45 -19.60
CA SER A 48 9.14 -8.17 -19.35
C SER A 48 7.68 -8.31 -18.92
N TRP A 49 7.09 -9.49 -18.96
CA TRP A 49 5.69 -9.69 -18.62
C TRP A 49 5.44 -11.00 -17.88
N SER A 50 4.36 -11.03 -17.11
CA SER A 50 3.81 -12.26 -16.55
C SER A 50 2.28 -12.22 -16.61
N PHE A 51 1.70 -13.39 -16.87
CA PHE A 51 0.27 -13.60 -16.88
C PHE A 51 -0.07 -14.84 -16.07
N ASN A 52 -0.92 -14.68 -15.10
CA ASN A 52 -1.41 -15.75 -14.24
C ASN A 52 -2.92 -15.89 -14.48
N PRO A 53 -3.35 -16.73 -15.43
CA PRO A 53 -4.76 -16.83 -15.79
C PRO A 53 -5.64 -17.41 -14.69
N ILE A 54 -5.05 -18.25 -13.83
CA ILE A 54 -5.78 -18.89 -12.74
C ILE A 54 -4.90 -18.93 -11.50
N ASN A 55 -5.40 -18.29 -10.46
CA ASN A 55 -4.89 -18.41 -9.11
C ASN A 55 -6.08 -18.69 -8.20
N PHE A 56 -5.97 -19.67 -7.34
CA PHE A 56 -6.99 -19.90 -6.32
C PHE A 56 -6.40 -20.40 -5.01
N ASN A 57 -7.06 -20.06 -3.92
CA ASN A 57 -6.76 -20.52 -2.58
C ASN A 57 -7.97 -21.26 -2.01
N TYR A 58 -7.78 -22.51 -1.62
CA TYR A 58 -8.80 -23.33 -1.00
C TYR A 58 -8.43 -23.62 0.47
N ASN A 59 -9.30 -23.25 1.38
CA ASN A 59 -9.12 -23.51 2.82
C ASN A 59 -9.84 -24.80 3.17
N ARG A 60 -9.07 -25.84 3.53
CA ARG A 60 -9.60 -27.16 3.88
C ARG A 60 -10.30 -27.19 5.25
N VAL A 61 -9.84 -26.39 6.20
CA VAL A 61 -10.47 -26.30 7.53
C VAL A 61 -11.89 -25.77 7.40
N ARG A 62 -12.08 -24.76 6.53
CA ARG A 62 -13.38 -24.15 6.27
C ARG A 62 -14.12 -24.78 5.08
N SER A 63 -13.50 -25.78 4.43
CA SER A 63 -14.00 -26.44 3.24
C SER A 63 -14.52 -25.49 2.16
N ARG A 64 -13.80 -24.39 1.93
CA ARG A 64 -14.22 -23.36 0.99
C ARG A 64 -13.10 -22.74 0.17
N LEU A 65 -13.49 -22.30 -1.02
CA LEU A 65 -12.65 -21.51 -1.90
C LEU A 65 -12.61 -20.05 -1.39
N GLU A 66 -11.45 -19.56 -0.95
CA GLU A 66 -11.36 -18.22 -0.36
C GLU A 66 -11.06 -17.13 -1.39
N GLN A 67 -10.29 -17.48 -2.41
CA GLN A 67 -9.85 -16.48 -3.38
C GLN A 67 -9.67 -17.12 -4.76
N VAL A 68 -10.22 -16.48 -5.76
CA VAL A 68 -9.96 -16.78 -7.18
C VAL A 68 -9.65 -15.48 -7.88
N TYR A 69 -8.58 -15.45 -8.65
CA TYR A 69 -8.22 -14.27 -9.43
C TYR A 69 -7.32 -14.64 -10.61
N TRP A 70 -7.27 -13.75 -11.59
CA TRP A 70 -6.20 -13.69 -12.56
C TRP A 70 -5.47 -12.37 -12.47
N ASP A 71 -4.21 -12.35 -12.84
CA ASP A 71 -3.43 -11.15 -12.92
C ASP A 71 -2.52 -11.14 -14.16
N TYR A 72 -2.22 -9.93 -14.59
CA TYR A 72 -1.25 -9.65 -15.63
C TYR A 72 -0.36 -8.52 -15.17
N SER A 73 0.94 -8.66 -15.38
CA SER A 73 1.89 -7.59 -15.16
C SER A 73 2.85 -7.46 -16.33
N ARG A 74 3.22 -6.24 -16.63
CA ARG A 74 4.25 -5.93 -17.60
C ARG A 74 5.16 -4.86 -17.03
N ARG A 75 6.46 -5.14 -17.10
CA ARG A 75 7.51 -4.21 -16.69
C ARG A 75 8.45 -4.00 -17.87
N SER A 76 8.81 -2.76 -18.14
CA SER A 76 9.83 -2.44 -19.13
C SER A 76 10.80 -1.42 -18.56
N ARG A 77 12.06 -1.60 -18.87
CA ARG A 77 13.10 -0.60 -18.63
C ARG A 77 13.21 0.23 -19.92
N MET A 78 13.00 1.53 -19.82
CA MET A 78 13.11 2.45 -20.96
C MET A 78 14.58 2.76 -21.25
N ASP A 79 15.35 2.97 -20.16
CA ASP A 79 16.80 3.18 -20.17
C ASP A 79 17.42 2.77 -18.82
N ALA A 80 18.67 3.16 -18.57
CA ALA A 80 19.37 2.84 -17.32
C ALA A 80 18.68 3.46 -16.08
N TYR A 81 17.90 4.51 -16.26
CA TYR A 81 17.35 5.33 -15.18
C TYR A 81 15.82 5.33 -15.10
N ARG A 82 15.13 4.91 -16.14
CA ARG A 82 13.66 4.96 -16.23
C ARG A 82 13.06 3.58 -16.43
N SER A 83 12.03 3.30 -15.69
CA SER A 83 11.24 2.08 -15.80
C SER A 83 9.76 2.36 -15.63
N TRP A 84 8.94 1.53 -16.23
CA TRP A 84 7.51 1.52 -15.97
C TRP A 84 7.03 0.10 -15.70
N GLU A 85 5.93 0.01 -14.95
CA GLU A 85 5.25 -1.22 -14.62
C GLU A 85 3.74 -1.00 -14.72
N PHE A 86 3.08 -1.92 -15.39
CA PHE A 86 1.63 -2.01 -15.44
C PHE A 86 1.19 -3.32 -14.81
N PHE A 87 0.18 -3.25 -13.98
CA PHE A 87 -0.42 -4.39 -13.32
C PHE A 87 -1.93 -4.30 -13.43
N ILE A 88 -2.58 -5.43 -13.73
CA ILE A 88 -4.03 -5.58 -13.70
C ILE A 88 -4.38 -6.91 -13.05
N ARG A 89 -5.37 -6.90 -12.17
CA ARG A 89 -5.88 -8.07 -11.48
C ARG A 89 -7.39 -8.01 -11.44
N ARG A 90 -8.02 -9.13 -11.78
CA ARG A 90 -9.44 -9.36 -11.61
C ARG A 90 -9.67 -10.40 -10.54
N ASP A 91 -10.36 -10.01 -9.50
CA ASP A 91 -10.82 -10.91 -8.45
C ASP A 91 -12.19 -11.50 -8.84
N TYR A 92 -12.46 -12.71 -8.37
CA TYR A 92 -13.77 -13.35 -8.47
C TYR A 92 -14.24 -13.72 -7.06
N ILE A 93 -15.51 -13.51 -6.82
CA ILE A 93 -16.17 -13.87 -5.57
C ILE A 93 -16.88 -15.20 -5.83
N PRO A 94 -16.46 -16.29 -5.18
CA PRO A 94 -17.18 -17.56 -5.29
C PRO A 94 -18.54 -17.44 -4.61
N ASP A 95 -19.58 -18.03 -5.21
CA ASP A 95 -20.89 -18.14 -4.60
C ASP A 95 -20.78 -18.95 -3.28
N PRO A 96 -21.43 -18.51 -2.19
CA PRO A 96 -21.40 -19.24 -0.90
C PRO A 96 -21.82 -20.71 -1.01
N VAL A 97 -22.74 -21.05 -1.89
CA VAL A 97 -23.18 -22.44 -2.12
C VAL A 97 -22.15 -23.24 -2.92
N SER A 98 -21.38 -22.59 -3.78
CA SER A 98 -20.30 -23.21 -4.57
C SER A 98 -19.01 -23.38 -3.78
N PHE A 99 -18.89 -22.75 -2.62
CA PHE A 99 -17.74 -22.89 -1.74
C PHE A 99 -17.48 -24.34 -1.33
N GLU A 100 -18.54 -25.11 -1.05
CA GLU A 100 -18.41 -26.50 -0.59
C GLU A 100 -18.01 -27.45 -1.72
N LYS A 101 -18.34 -27.14 -2.97
CA LYS A 101 -18.18 -28.06 -4.10
C LYS A 101 -17.03 -27.71 -5.06
N MET A 102 -16.22 -26.66 -4.78
CA MET A 102 -15.21 -26.14 -5.73
C MET A 102 -15.76 -25.86 -7.14
N ASP A 103 -17.00 -25.42 -7.24
CA ASP A 103 -17.63 -25.14 -8.53
C ASP A 103 -17.15 -23.79 -9.08
N LEU A 104 -16.14 -23.83 -9.96
CA LEU A 104 -15.58 -22.65 -10.61
C LEU A 104 -16.52 -22.04 -11.67
N THR A 105 -17.63 -22.69 -11.99
CA THR A 105 -18.56 -22.18 -13.02
C THR A 105 -19.48 -21.08 -12.51
N LYS A 106 -19.62 -20.93 -11.19
CA LYS A 106 -20.46 -19.94 -10.51
C LYS A 106 -19.66 -18.82 -9.86
N LEU A 107 -18.63 -18.33 -10.56
CA LEU A 107 -17.82 -17.23 -10.07
C LEU A 107 -18.46 -15.89 -10.47
N THR A 108 -18.75 -15.06 -9.47
CA THR A 108 -19.21 -13.69 -9.72
C THR A 108 -17.98 -12.78 -9.89
N PRO A 109 -17.93 -11.96 -10.95
CA PRO A 109 -16.86 -10.99 -11.09
C PRO A 109 -16.82 -10.03 -9.91
N GLY A 110 -15.66 -9.94 -9.24
CA GLY A 110 -15.42 -9.04 -8.14
C GLY A 110 -14.72 -7.73 -8.58
N ASN A 111 -13.70 -7.35 -7.87
CA ASN A 111 -12.95 -6.13 -8.16
C ASN A 111 -11.98 -6.30 -9.32
N LEU A 112 -11.93 -5.31 -10.19
CA LEU A 112 -10.85 -5.11 -11.14
C LEU A 112 -9.92 -4.03 -10.61
N ASN A 113 -8.68 -4.42 -10.33
CA ASN A 113 -7.65 -3.52 -9.81
C ASN A 113 -6.59 -3.30 -10.89
N MET A 114 -6.31 -2.05 -11.19
CA MET A 114 -5.28 -1.65 -12.14
C MET A 114 -4.27 -0.78 -11.43
N ARG A 115 -2.99 -0.98 -11.71
CA ARG A 115 -1.90 -0.17 -11.18
C ARG A 115 -0.93 0.17 -12.29
N TYR A 116 -0.54 1.42 -12.34
CA TYR A 116 0.52 1.90 -13.20
C TYR A 116 1.59 2.60 -12.37
N ARG A 117 2.83 2.22 -12.58
CA ARG A 117 3.98 2.83 -11.93
C ARG A 117 5.00 3.25 -12.98
N MET A 118 5.50 4.45 -12.84
CA MET A 118 6.62 4.95 -13.59
C MET A 118 7.67 5.48 -12.61
N ALA A 119 8.92 5.17 -12.85
CA ALA A 119 10.00 5.58 -11.96
C ALA A 119 11.25 5.99 -12.75
N SER A 120 11.92 6.99 -12.22
CA SER A 120 13.24 7.47 -12.61
C SER A 120 14.10 7.60 -11.36
N ASN A 121 15.39 7.82 -11.50
CA ASN A 121 16.25 8.14 -10.35
C ASN A 121 15.90 9.47 -9.66
N LEU A 122 15.18 10.38 -10.34
CA LEU A 122 14.80 11.70 -9.79
C LEU A 122 13.33 11.78 -9.40
N TRP A 123 12.48 10.91 -9.92
CA TRP A 123 11.05 10.96 -9.62
C TRP A 123 10.38 9.60 -9.77
N SER A 124 9.28 9.42 -9.08
CA SER A 124 8.40 8.28 -9.22
C SER A 124 6.93 8.71 -9.22
N PHE A 125 6.13 8.03 -10.01
CA PHE A 125 4.69 8.16 -10.06
C PHE A 125 4.05 6.77 -9.97
N ASP A 126 3.10 6.62 -9.08
CA ASP A 126 2.33 5.39 -8.88
C ASP A 126 0.86 5.76 -8.84
N THR A 127 0.04 5.08 -9.62
CA THR A 127 -1.41 5.27 -9.59
C THR A 127 -2.12 3.93 -9.63
N SER A 128 -3.22 3.83 -8.91
CA SER A 128 -4.09 2.65 -8.94
C SER A 128 -5.55 3.03 -9.08
N LEU A 129 -6.29 2.14 -9.73
CA LEU A 129 -7.72 2.24 -9.97
C LEU A 129 -8.39 0.98 -9.44
N THR A 130 -9.54 1.15 -8.79
CA THR A 130 -10.40 0.04 -8.37
C THR A 130 -11.76 0.19 -9.03
N TYR A 131 -12.15 -0.86 -9.77
CA TYR A 131 -13.46 -0.97 -10.42
C TYR A 131 -14.16 -2.22 -9.88
N PRO A 132 -15.03 -2.09 -8.87
CA PRO A 132 -15.87 -3.17 -8.42
C PRO A 132 -16.98 -3.45 -9.45
N HIS A 133 -17.22 -4.73 -9.75
CA HIS A 133 -18.28 -5.10 -10.70
C HIS A 133 -19.67 -4.70 -10.22
N GLU A 134 -19.91 -4.78 -8.92
CA GLU A 134 -21.15 -4.42 -8.27
C GLU A 134 -21.61 -2.99 -8.60
N TYR A 135 -20.67 -2.04 -8.62
CA TYR A 135 -21.00 -0.62 -8.89
C TYR A 135 -20.96 -0.26 -10.38
N GLY A 136 -20.40 -1.11 -11.25
CA GLY A 136 -20.30 -0.83 -12.68
C GLY A 136 -19.48 0.42 -13.05
N ARG A 137 -18.71 0.98 -12.09
CA ARG A 137 -17.90 2.19 -12.26
C ARG A 137 -16.66 2.17 -11.37
N ILE A 138 -15.69 3.02 -11.69
CA ILE A 138 -14.52 3.21 -10.83
C ILE A 138 -14.99 3.79 -9.50
N THR A 139 -14.55 3.19 -8.38
CA THR A 139 -14.88 3.67 -7.03
C THR A 139 -13.74 4.41 -6.38
N ASN A 140 -12.49 3.98 -6.62
CA ASN A 140 -11.32 4.59 -6.04
C ASN A 140 -10.21 4.79 -7.07
N THR A 141 -9.56 5.94 -7.00
CA THR A 141 -8.31 6.24 -7.70
C THR A 141 -7.30 6.73 -6.69
N SER A 142 -6.18 6.04 -6.55
CA SER A 142 -5.08 6.53 -5.73
C SER A 142 -3.92 6.98 -6.60
N PHE A 143 -3.16 7.95 -6.12
CA PHE A 143 -1.91 8.35 -6.72
C PHE A 143 -0.86 8.67 -5.67
N ASN A 144 0.39 8.46 -6.04
CA ASN A 144 1.56 8.86 -5.26
C ASN A 144 2.62 9.38 -6.24
N TYR A 145 3.06 10.58 -6.01
CA TYR A 145 4.12 11.23 -6.76
C TYR A 145 5.22 11.68 -5.82
N GLN A 146 6.46 11.42 -6.20
CA GLN A 146 7.64 11.89 -5.50
C GLN A 146 8.67 12.37 -6.53
N ALA A 147 9.29 13.51 -6.29
CA ALA A 147 10.34 14.02 -7.15
C ALA A 147 11.40 14.78 -6.36
N THR A 148 12.65 14.59 -6.78
CA THR A 148 13.78 15.43 -6.38
C THR A 148 14.02 16.43 -7.48
N ILE A 149 13.65 17.71 -7.26
CA ILE A 149 13.71 18.76 -8.27
C ILE A 149 15.15 19.24 -8.44
N ARG A 150 15.88 19.33 -7.32
CA ARG A 150 17.29 19.68 -7.27
C ARG A 150 17.92 18.95 -6.09
N PRO A 151 19.24 18.88 -5.95
CA PRO A 151 19.87 18.14 -4.85
C PRO A 151 19.33 18.47 -3.45
N LEU A 152 18.72 19.66 -3.30
CA LEU A 152 18.26 20.17 -2.00
C LEU A 152 16.73 20.17 -1.84
N TRP A 153 15.95 19.85 -2.87
CA TRP A 153 14.50 19.91 -2.82
C TRP A 153 13.86 18.60 -3.23
N ALA A 154 12.96 18.12 -2.40
CA ALA A 154 12.08 17.01 -2.73
C ALA A 154 10.62 17.42 -2.58
N VAL A 155 9.78 16.97 -3.50
CA VAL A 155 8.33 17.21 -3.51
C VAL A 155 7.63 15.86 -3.49
N SER A 156 6.57 15.77 -2.73
CA SER A 156 5.68 14.62 -2.71
C SER A 156 4.22 15.06 -2.83
N ALA A 157 3.42 14.26 -3.52
CA ALA A 157 1.98 14.43 -3.55
C ALA A 157 1.33 13.05 -3.54
N SER A 158 0.39 12.82 -2.64
CA SER A 158 -0.35 11.57 -2.58
C SER A 158 -1.81 11.83 -2.29
N GLY A 159 -2.67 11.01 -2.83
CA GLY A 159 -4.09 11.13 -2.60
C GLY A 159 -4.86 9.89 -3.01
N ASN A 160 -6.04 9.78 -2.43
CA ASN A 160 -7.04 8.80 -2.81
C ASN A 160 -8.34 9.55 -3.12
N TYR A 161 -8.83 9.42 -4.33
CA TYR A 161 -10.11 9.98 -4.75
C TYR A 161 -11.18 8.90 -4.74
N ASN A 162 -12.19 9.10 -3.90
CA ASN A 162 -13.37 8.25 -3.86
C ASN A 162 -14.43 8.82 -4.82
N HIS A 163 -14.68 8.09 -5.92
CA HIS A 163 -15.63 8.50 -6.96
C HIS A 163 -17.10 8.36 -6.54
N LEU A 164 -17.40 7.62 -5.46
CA LEU A 164 -18.76 7.48 -4.95
C LEU A 164 -19.19 8.74 -4.18
N ASN A 165 -18.26 9.28 -3.40
CA ASN A 165 -18.49 10.44 -2.55
C ASN A 165 -17.93 11.74 -3.17
N GLU A 166 -17.27 11.64 -4.33
CA GLU A 166 -16.64 12.75 -5.04
C GLU A 166 -15.63 13.54 -4.18
N LYS A 167 -14.89 12.83 -3.30
CA LYS A 167 -13.98 13.43 -2.35
C LYS A 167 -12.60 12.80 -2.39
N PHE A 168 -11.60 13.63 -2.15
CA PHE A 168 -10.27 13.16 -1.80
C PHE A 168 -10.22 12.79 -0.31
N SER A 169 -9.60 11.64 0.00
CA SER A 169 -9.36 11.21 1.37
C SER A 169 -8.23 10.16 1.42
N PRO A 170 -7.06 10.50 1.97
CA PRO A 170 -6.49 11.82 2.15
C PRO A 170 -5.92 12.42 0.86
N LEU A 171 -5.72 13.73 0.80
CA LEU A 171 -4.86 14.42 -0.17
C LEU A 171 -3.78 15.17 0.59
N THR A 172 -2.54 14.79 0.37
CA THR A 172 -1.37 15.35 1.05
C THR A 172 -0.35 15.84 0.03
N ILE A 173 0.18 17.03 0.24
CA ILE A 173 1.26 17.62 -0.57
C ILE A 173 2.40 17.97 0.37
N GLY A 174 3.57 17.42 0.11
CA GLY A 174 4.78 17.61 0.91
C GLY A 174 5.90 18.28 0.13
N LEU A 175 6.65 19.09 0.82
CA LEU A 175 7.87 19.75 0.35
C LEU A 175 8.97 19.56 1.39
N VAL A 176 10.10 19.06 0.97
CA VAL A 176 11.28 18.89 1.82
C VAL A 176 12.43 19.69 1.25
N ARG A 177 13.12 20.44 2.09
CA ARG A 177 14.34 21.13 1.73
C ARG A 177 15.48 20.75 2.64
N ASP A 178 16.54 20.25 2.04
CA ASP A 178 17.81 20.01 2.72
C ASP A 178 18.59 21.32 2.84
N LEU A 179 18.94 21.70 4.09
CA LEU A 179 19.69 22.90 4.42
C LEU A 179 21.05 22.53 5.04
N HIS A 180 21.66 21.43 4.62
CA HIS A 180 22.90 20.87 5.15
C HIS A 180 22.74 20.26 6.54
N CYS A 181 22.84 21.09 7.57
CA CYS A 181 22.72 20.64 8.97
C CYS A 181 21.27 20.55 9.43
N TRP A 182 20.37 21.22 8.72
CA TRP A 182 18.93 21.25 8.98
C TRP A 182 18.16 20.64 7.83
N GLU A 183 16.97 20.17 8.13
CA GLU A 183 15.98 19.84 7.12
C GLU A 183 14.68 20.57 7.47
N ALA A 184 14.12 21.24 6.48
CA ALA A 184 12.81 21.86 6.58
C ALA A 184 11.80 20.98 5.82
N ARG A 185 10.69 20.62 6.46
CA ARG A 185 9.55 19.92 5.87
C ARG A 185 8.33 20.80 5.95
N ALA A 186 7.58 20.89 4.87
CA ALA A 186 6.27 21.50 4.84
C ALA A 186 5.27 20.49 4.29
N GLU A 187 4.11 20.38 4.89
CA GLU A 187 3.06 19.48 4.44
C GLU A 187 1.70 20.17 4.54
N TYR A 188 0.90 19.98 3.51
CA TYR A 188 -0.50 20.36 3.46
C TYR A 188 -1.39 19.12 3.39
N ASN A 189 -2.35 19.02 4.30
CA ASN A 189 -3.38 17.99 4.30
C ASN A 189 -4.72 18.64 3.95
N HIS A 190 -5.26 18.27 2.78
CA HIS A 190 -6.50 18.86 2.27
C HIS A 190 -7.74 18.45 3.08
N GLU A 191 -7.80 17.21 3.57
CA GLU A 191 -8.95 16.71 4.33
C GLU A 191 -9.11 17.44 5.67
N ARG A 192 -7.98 17.67 6.36
CA ARG A 192 -7.95 18.41 7.62
C ARG A 192 -7.85 19.91 7.44
N LYS A 193 -7.62 20.38 6.19
CA LYS A 193 -7.30 21.78 5.88
C LYS A 193 -6.17 22.35 6.75
N GLU A 194 -5.18 21.50 6.99
CA GLU A 194 -4.06 21.80 7.86
C GLU A 194 -2.78 21.95 7.04
N PHE A 195 -2.00 22.92 7.42
CA PHE A 195 -0.65 23.11 6.94
C PHE A 195 0.29 23.07 8.15
N TRP A 196 1.39 22.31 8.03
CA TRP A 196 2.44 22.32 9.04
C TRP A 196 3.81 22.45 8.43
N VAL A 197 4.71 23.03 9.20
CA VAL A 197 6.13 23.15 8.88
C VAL A 197 6.92 22.58 10.05
N GLU A 198 7.90 21.78 9.73
CA GLU A 198 8.79 21.14 10.70
C GLU A 198 10.23 21.43 10.32
N PHE A 199 11.03 21.77 11.32
CA PHE A 199 12.47 21.94 11.19
C PHE A 199 13.14 20.99 12.17
N TYR A 200 14.14 20.28 11.72
CA TYR A 200 14.94 19.45 12.61
C TYR A 200 16.42 19.49 12.23
N LEU A 201 17.25 19.35 13.25
CA LEU A 201 18.69 19.19 13.11
C LEU A 201 19.01 17.76 12.75
N LYS A 202 19.73 17.52 11.65
CA LYS A 202 20.12 16.16 11.23
C LYS A 202 21.03 15.46 12.25
N ALA A 203 21.84 16.23 12.99
CA ALA A 203 22.69 15.69 14.03
C ALA A 203 21.91 15.29 15.30
N TYR A 204 20.74 15.87 15.52
CA TYR A 204 19.88 15.63 16.67
C TYR A 204 18.42 15.52 16.20
N PRO A 205 18.02 14.41 15.59
CA PRO A 205 16.69 14.26 15.00
C PRO A 205 15.54 14.27 16.04
N GLU A 206 15.88 14.17 17.32
CA GLU A 206 14.92 14.28 18.42
C GLU A 206 14.53 15.74 18.75
N ASP A 207 15.35 16.70 18.35
CA ASP A 207 15.10 18.13 18.55
C ASP A 207 14.37 18.71 17.36
N THR A 208 13.05 18.54 17.32
CA THR A 208 12.18 19.02 16.25
C THR A 208 11.33 20.19 16.69
N GLY A 209 11.38 21.29 15.95
CA GLY A 209 10.40 22.38 16.04
C GLY A 209 9.27 22.15 15.01
N ARG A 210 8.04 22.02 15.45
CA ARG A 210 6.88 21.86 14.57
C ARG A 210 5.89 23.01 14.74
N PHE A 211 5.52 23.62 13.62
CA PHE A 211 4.48 24.64 13.54
C PHE A 211 3.30 24.06 12.76
N ARG A 212 2.11 24.15 13.32
CA ARG A 212 0.87 23.68 12.70
C ARG A 212 -0.11 24.85 12.56
N TYR A 213 -0.71 24.98 11.40
CA TYR A 213 -1.75 25.95 11.12
C TYR A 213 -2.98 25.23 10.56
N GLY A 214 -4.11 25.33 11.29
CA GLY A 214 -5.41 24.85 10.84
C GLY A 214 -6.20 25.98 10.17
N MET A 215 -6.58 25.80 8.91
CA MET A 215 -7.29 26.83 8.14
C MET A 215 -8.74 27.02 8.61
N GLU A 216 -9.38 25.99 9.16
CA GLU A 216 -10.79 26.10 9.62
C GLU A 216 -10.92 26.92 10.89
N ASP A 217 -9.95 26.85 11.79
CA ASP A 217 -10.03 27.51 13.10
C ASP A 217 -9.25 28.84 13.16
N ASN A 218 -8.56 29.21 12.09
CA ASN A 218 -7.62 30.36 12.07
C ASN A 218 -6.63 30.36 13.25
N LYS A 219 -6.32 29.19 13.81
CA LYS A 219 -5.44 29.04 14.96
C LYS A 219 -4.08 28.57 14.51
N LEU A 220 -3.07 29.33 14.88
CA LEU A 220 -1.67 28.91 14.77
C LEU A 220 -1.29 28.16 16.05
N GLU A 221 -1.11 26.86 15.99
CA GLU A 221 -0.54 26.07 17.07
C GLU A 221 0.96 25.86 16.80
N ALA A 222 1.81 26.44 17.62
CA ALA A 222 3.23 26.18 17.62
C ALA A 222 3.55 25.18 18.74
N LYS A 223 3.98 23.97 18.40
CA LYS A 223 4.53 23.01 19.35
C LYS A 223 6.06 22.99 19.19
N LEU A 224 6.74 23.62 20.11
CA LEU A 224 8.19 23.47 20.29
C LEU A 224 8.41 22.25 21.20
N ALA A 225 8.45 21.05 20.63
CA ALA A 225 8.63 19.82 21.40
C ALA A 225 9.98 19.76 22.14
N ALA A 226 10.99 20.47 21.63
CA ALA A 226 12.32 20.53 22.24
C ALA A 226 12.40 21.46 23.46
N TYR A 227 11.58 22.51 23.53
CA TYR A 227 11.70 23.51 24.62
C TYR A 227 11.24 22.96 25.97
N ASP A 228 10.21 22.12 25.99
CA ASP A 228 9.71 21.52 27.24
C ASP A 228 10.67 20.48 27.82
N GLN A 229 11.40 19.76 26.98
CA GLN A 229 12.39 18.77 27.45
C GLN A 229 13.69 19.44 27.94
N MET A 230 14.11 20.54 27.32
CA MET A 230 15.27 21.30 27.81
C MET A 230 14.99 21.96 29.16
N THR A 231 13.85 22.58 29.34
CA THR A 231 13.46 23.18 30.63
C THR A 231 13.36 22.13 31.73
N GLN A 232 12.81 20.98 31.47
CA GLN A 232 12.76 19.88 32.44
C GLN A 232 14.16 19.30 32.78
N ARG A 233 15.09 19.26 31.83
CA ARG A 233 16.46 18.85 32.10
C ARG A 233 17.24 19.89 32.94
N TYR A 234 17.04 21.19 32.65
CA TYR A 234 17.69 22.25 33.47
C TYR A 234 17.14 22.29 34.88
N ASP A 235 15.84 22.11 35.09
CA ASP A 235 15.24 22.06 36.43
C ASP A 235 15.68 20.84 37.25
N ASN A 236 15.99 19.72 36.59
CA ASN A 236 16.53 18.52 37.25
C ASN A 236 18.04 18.59 37.54
N LEU A 237 18.77 19.48 36.87
CA LEU A 237 20.21 19.70 37.15
C LEU A 237 20.48 20.82 38.17
N SER A 238 19.46 21.61 38.51
CA SER A 238 19.54 22.71 39.47
C SER A 238 19.02 22.36 40.87
N ARG A 239 18.64 21.09 41.06
CA ARG A 239 18.33 20.50 42.38
C ARG A 239 19.41 19.49 42.80
#